data_63bbca7a66cc951ba42c2a74c38adb6c
#
_entry.id   63bbca7a66cc951ba42c2a74c38adb6c
#
_cell.length_a   1.000
_cell.length_b   1.000
_cell.length_c   1.000
_cell.angle_alpha   90.00
_cell.angle_beta   90.00
_cell.angle_gamma   90.00
#
_symmetry.space_group_name_H-M   'P 1'
#
loop_
_entity.id
_entity.type
_entity.pdbx_description
1 polymer ?
#
loop_
_entity_poly.entity_id
_entity_poly.type
_entity_poly.pdbx_seq_one_letter_code
_entity_poly.pdbx_strand_id
1 'polypeptide(L)'
;MSVQVEKLEHNMAKLTIEVEASKFDAAMKKAYNKKKGSFNLPGFRKGKVPMYIIEKEYGAGVFYEDAANELMPEAYAAALEESGLEVVSRPEVDVTQIGKGQNFIFTAEVAVKPEVKLGEYKGLDVQMDSVEVADEEVEAKLKEAQEQNAR
;
A
#
# COMPACT_ATOMS: atom_id res chain seq x y z
N MET A 1 1.34 7.18 -18.91
CA MET A 1 1.07 6.49 -17.66
C MET A 1 -0.39 6.13 -17.68
N SER A 2 -0.75 4.89 -17.41
CA SER A 2 -2.16 4.47 -17.35
C SER A 2 -2.41 3.80 -16.00
N VAL A 3 -3.60 4.04 -15.45
CA VAL A 3 -4.03 3.50 -14.16
C VAL A 3 -5.35 2.78 -14.36
N GLN A 4 -5.42 1.53 -13.93
CA GLN A 4 -6.65 0.76 -13.87
C GLN A 4 -6.98 0.46 -12.41
N VAL A 5 -8.23 0.69 -12.03
CA VAL A 5 -8.71 0.49 -10.67
C VAL A 5 -9.75 -0.61 -10.67
N GLU A 6 -9.48 -1.67 -9.94
CA GLU A 6 -10.44 -2.74 -9.67
C GLU A 6 -10.87 -2.68 -8.20
N LYS A 7 -12.16 -2.55 -7.95
CA LYS A 7 -12.71 -2.64 -6.59
C LYS A 7 -12.86 -4.10 -6.21
N LEU A 8 -12.20 -4.50 -5.13
CA LEU A 8 -12.29 -5.83 -4.55
C LEU A 8 -13.31 -5.85 -3.40
N GLU A 9 -13.59 -7.04 -2.88
CA GLU A 9 -14.44 -7.19 -1.69
C GLU A 9 -13.77 -6.60 -0.45
N HIS A 10 -14.54 -6.37 0.61
CA HIS A 10 -14.06 -5.87 1.91
C HIS A 10 -13.38 -4.47 1.86
N ASN A 11 -13.85 -3.58 0.98
CA ASN A 11 -13.30 -2.25 0.80
C ASN A 11 -11.80 -2.23 0.42
N MET A 12 -11.38 -3.26 -0.30
CA MET A 12 -10.05 -3.32 -0.92
C MET A 12 -10.14 -2.81 -2.37
N ALA A 13 -9.07 -2.21 -2.84
CA ALA A 13 -8.92 -1.82 -4.24
C ALA A 13 -7.56 -2.29 -4.75
N LYS A 14 -7.55 -2.80 -5.98
CA LYS A 14 -6.34 -3.16 -6.70
C LYS A 14 -6.10 -2.12 -7.78
N LEU A 15 -4.95 -1.48 -7.69
CA LEU A 15 -4.48 -0.50 -8.65
C LEU A 15 -3.46 -1.18 -9.55
N THR A 16 -3.72 -1.24 -10.85
CA THR A 16 -2.73 -1.65 -11.85
C THR A 16 -2.16 -0.42 -12.50
N ILE A 17 -0.88 -0.19 -12.30
CA ILE A 17 -0.18 1.03 -12.72
C ILE A 17 0.84 0.66 -13.80
N GLU A 18 0.71 1.29 -14.96
CA GLU A 18 1.60 1.11 -16.09
C GLU A 18 2.42 2.39 -16.32
N VAL A 19 3.74 2.24 -16.24
CA VAL A 19 4.71 3.31 -16.49
C VAL A 19 5.41 3.05 -17.84
N GLU A 20 5.49 4.09 -18.67
CA GLU A 20 6.12 3.98 -19.99
C GLU A 20 7.59 3.53 -19.90
N ALA A 21 8.02 2.73 -20.89
CA ALA A 21 9.39 2.25 -21.01
C ALA A 21 10.44 3.37 -20.97
N SER A 22 10.13 4.53 -21.56
CA SER A 22 11.00 5.70 -21.57
C SER A 22 11.35 6.23 -20.17
N LYS A 23 10.36 6.25 -19.28
CA LYS A 23 10.54 6.65 -17.88
C LYS A 23 11.32 5.59 -17.08
N PHE A 24 11.04 4.32 -17.35
CA PHE A 24 11.78 3.22 -16.71
C PHE A 24 13.25 3.21 -17.15
N ASP A 25 13.55 3.41 -18.44
CA ASP A 25 14.92 3.50 -18.94
C ASP A 25 15.67 4.72 -18.36
N ALA A 26 14.98 5.84 -18.13
CA ALA A 26 15.56 6.99 -17.46
C ALA A 26 15.89 6.71 -16.00
N ALA A 27 15.03 5.98 -15.28
CA ALA A 27 15.27 5.55 -13.90
C ALA A 27 16.43 4.55 -13.81
N MET A 28 16.53 3.61 -14.76
CA MET A 28 17.69 2.71 -14.86
C MET A 28 19.01 3.46 -15.03
N LYS A 29 19.04 4.53 -15.85
CA LYS A 29 20.22 5.39 -15.99
C LYS A 29 20.56 6.12 -14.69
N LYS A 30 19.57 6.56 -13.93
CA LYS A 30 19.77 7.16 -12.61
C LYS A 30 20.32 6.13 -11.61
N ALA A 31 19.73 4.93 -11.55
CA ALA A 31 20.20 3.83 -10.71
C ALA A 31 21.64 3.44 -11.03
N TYR A 32 21.98 3.31 -12.32
CA TYR A 32 23.35 3.11 -12.74
C TYR A 32 24.29 4.22 -12.24
N ASN A 33 23.91 5.50 -12.39
CA ASN A 33 24.75 6.61 -11.93
C ASN A 33 25.00 6.61 -10.42
N LYS A 34 24.00 6.16 -9.64
CA LYS A 34 24.14 6.01 -8.18
C LYS A 34 25.08 4.87 -7.83
N LYS A 35 24.94 3.71 -8.49
CA LYS A 35 25.67 2.47 -8.14
C LYS A 35 26.95 2.20 -8.95
N LYS A 36 27.23 2.93 -10.04
CA LYS A 36 28.44 2.67 -10.87
C LYS A 36 29.77 2.68 -10.10
N GLY A 37 29.83 3.37 -8.96
CA GLY A 37 31.01 3.42 -8.08
C GLY A 37 31.24 2.16 -7.27
N SER A 38 30.24 1.29 -7.08
CA SER A 38 30.37 0.03 -6.33
C SER A 38 30.86 -1.13 -7.20
N PHE A 39 30.72 -1.03 -8.51
CA PHE A 39 31.16 -2.09 -9.43
C PHE A 39 32.67 -1.98 -9.72
N ASN A 40 33.36 -3.10 -9.48
CA ASN A 40 34.80 -3.22 -9.76
C ASN A 40 35.00 -4.36 -10.77
N LEU A 41 35.31 -3.99 -12.01
CA LEU A 41 35.54 -4.97 -13.08
C LEU A 41 36.99 -4.85 -13.57
N PRO A 42 37.68 -5.99 -13.81
CA PRO A 42 39.03 -5.99 -14.38
C PRO A 42 39.07 -5.23 -15.70
N GLY A 43 40.06 -4.38 -15.88
CA GLY A 43 40.21 -3.57 -17.10
C GLY A 43 39.49 -2.22 -17.07
N PHE A 44 38.70 -1.92 -16.07
CA PHE A 44 38.01 -0.65 -15.94
C PHE A 44 38.33 0.06 -14.62
N ARG A 45 38.47 1.38 -14.71
CA ARG A 45 38.62 2.21 -13.49
C ARG A 45 37.28 2.23 -12.74
N LYS A 46 37.33 2.08 -11.41
CA LYS A 46 36.18 2.16 -10.51
C LYS A 46 35.28 3.37 -10.84
N GLY A 47 33.98 3.12 -11.04
CA GLY A 47 32.99 4.14 -11.38
C GLY A 47 32.98 4.60 -12.84
N LYS A 48 33.82 4.02 -13.70
CA LYS A 48 33.88 4.30 -15.14
C LYS A 48 33.49 3.12 -16.03
N VAL A 49 32.97 2.05 -15.42
CA VAL A 49 32.45 0.90 -16.14
C VAL A 49 31.18 1.30 -16.88
N PRO A 50 31.07 1.13 -18.20
CA PRO A 50 29.85 1.43 -18.94
C PRO A 50 28.69 0.52 -18.49
N MET A 51 27.46 1.06 -18.54
CA MET A 51 26.25 0.34 -18.09
C MET A 51 26.08 -1.02 -18.78
N TYR A 52 26.27 -1.08 -20.10
CA TYR A 52 26.13 -2.31 -20.89
C TYR A 52 27.11 -3.42 -20.50
N ILE A 53 28.30 -3.06 -19.98
CA ILE A 53 29.29 -4.04 -19.48
C ILE A 53 28.81 -4.62 -18.15
N ILE A 54 28.26 -3.79 -17.26
CA ILE A 54 27.69 -4.25 -16.00
C ILE A 54 26.49 -5.15 -16.26
N GLU A 55 25.60 -4.77 -17.17
CA GLU A 55 24.45 -5.60 -17.59
C GLU A 55 24.89 -6.94 -18.19
N LYS A 56 26.02 -6.97 -18.92
CA LYS A 56 26.54 -8.21 -19.51
C LYS A 56 27.13 -9.16 -18.47
N GLU A 57 27.83 -8.65 -17.46
CA GLU A 57 28.52 -9.44 -16.43
C GLU A 57 27.57 -9.86 -15.29
N TYR A 58 26.69 -8.95 -14.84
CA TYR A 58 25.81 -9.18 -13.69
C TYR A 58 24.36 -9.43 -14.07
N GLY A 59 24.03 -9.33 -15.36
CA GLY A 59 22.66 -9.42 -15.86
C GLY A 59 21.95 -8.09 -15.97
N ALA A 60 20.99 -8.01 -16.92
CA ALA A 60 20.22 -6.78 -17.15
C ALA A 60 19.38 -6.36 -15.92
N GLY A 61 19.03 -7.32 -15.07
CA GLY A 61 18.20 -7.10 -13.87
C GLY A 61 18.88 -6.36 -12.72
N VAL A 62 20.21 -6.16 -12.77
CA VAL A 62 20.99 -5.57 -11.66
C VAL A 62 20.52 -4.17 -11.25
N PHE A 63 19.90 -3.41 -12.18
CA PHE A 63 19.38 -2.08 -11.94
C PHE A 63 17.85 -2.00 -11.85
N TYR A 64 17.15 -3.12 -12.09
CA TYR A 64 15.68 -3.15 -12.13
C TYR A 64 15.06 -2.82 -10.79
N GLU A 65 15.56 -3.43 -9.73
CA GLU A 65 15.08 -3.20 -8.37
C GLU A 65 15.24 -1.74 -7.95
N ASP A 66 16.41 -1.14 -8.21
CA ASP A 66 16.67 0.25 -7.87
C ASP A 66 15.82 1.22 -8.69
N ALA A 67 15.66 0.94 -9.99
CA ALA A 67 14.84 1.73 -10.89
C ALA A 67 13.35 1.64 -10.49
N ALA A 68 12.86 0.44 -10.14
CA ALA A 68 11.52 0.23 -9.65
C ALA A 68 11.28 0.99 -8.34
N ASN A 69 12.18 0.83 -7.35
CA ASN A 69 12.08 1.53 -6.07
C ASN A 69 12.11 3.06 -6.18
N GLU A 70 12.75 3.61 -7.21
CA GLU A 70 12.76 5.05 -7.47
C GLU A 70 11.46 5.52 -8.13
N LEU A 71 10.87 4.72 -9.02
CA LEU A 71 9.66 5.09 -9.77
C LEU A 71 8.35 4.78 -9.06
N MET A 72 8.29 3.68 -8.31
CA MET A 72 7.04 3.24 -7.67
C MET A 72 6.39 4.30 -6.79
N PRO A 73 7.11 5.03 -5.91
CA PRO A 73 6.47 6.05 -5.06
C PRO A 73 5.83 7.19 -5.86
N GLU A 74 6.52 7.66 -6.90
CA GLU A 74 6.04 8.74 -7.76
C GLU A 74 4.84 8.30 -8.60
N ALA A 75 4.93 7.10 -9.20
CA ALA A 75 3.87 6.52 -10.01
C ALA A 75 2.62 6.21 -9.18
N TYR A 76 2.81 5.69 -7.95
CA TYR A 76 1.73 5.40 -7.03
C TYR A 76 1.02 6.67 -6.56
N ALA A 77 1.77 7.72 -6.19
CA ALA A 77 1.17 9.00 -5.78
C ALA A 77 0.31 9.60 -6.90
N ALA A 78 0.83 9.62 -8.13
CA ALA A 78 0.08 10.11 -9.29
C ALA A 78 -1.16 9.25 -9.59
N ALA A 79 -1.06 7.93 -9.41
CA ALA A 79 -2.19 7.01 -9.58
C ALA A 79 -3.30 7.25 -8.54
N LEU A 80 -2.96 7.58 -7.31
CA LEU A 80 -3.94 7.94 -6.27
C LEU A 80 -4.64 9.26 -6.58
N GLU A 81 -3.90 10.26 -7.05
CA GLU A 81 -4.48 11.54 -7.46
C GLU A 81 -5.46 11.38 -8.63
N GLU A 82 -5.11 10.55 -9.63
CA GLU A 82 -5.95 10.27 -10.78
C GLU A 82 -7.21 9.45 -10.42
N SER A 83 -7.06 8.49 -9.49
CA SER A 83 -8.18 7.62 -9.05
C SER A 83 -9.12 8.29 -8.04
N GLY A 84 -8.67 9.31 -7.32
CA GLY A 84 -9.43 9.97 -6.27
C GLY A 84 -9.77 9.09 -5.07
N LEU A 85 -9.05 7.98 -4.87
CA LEU A 85 -9.29 7.04 -3.78
C LEU A 85 -8.68 7.52 -2.47
N GLU A 86 -9.46 7.51 -1.39
CA GLU A 86 -8.95 7.71 -0.02
C GLU A 86 -8.41 6.39 0.53
N VAL A 87 -7.09 6.20 0.42
CA VAL A 87 -6.40 5.01 0.93
C VAL A 87 -6.11 5.16 2.41
N VAL A 88 -6.39 4.10 3.18
CA VAL A 88 -6.22 4.06 4.65
C VAL A 88 -5.17 3.05 5.11
N SER A 89 -4.59 2.26 4.20
CA SER A 89 -3.56 1.27 4.49
C SER A 89 -2.27 1.52 3.72
N ARG A 90 -1.20 0.82 4.12
CA ARG A 90 0.00 0.73 3.29
C ARG A 90 -0.28 -0.13 2.07
N PRO A 91 0.21 0.24 0.87
CA PRO A 91 0.03 -0.58 -0.32
C PRO A 91 0.83 -1.88 -0.22
N GLU A 92 0.20 -2.98 -0.60
CA GLU A 92 0.88 -4.24 -0.92
C GLU A 92 1.20 -4.21 -2.42
N VAL A 93 2.50 -4.19 -2.75
CA VAL A 93 2.95 -3.94 -4.13
C VAL A 93 3.56 -5.19 -4.71
N ASP A 94 3.03 -5.62 -5.87
CA ASP A 94 3.56 -6.71 -6.67
C ASP A 94 3.96 -6.24 -8.06
N VAL A 95 5.14 -6.66 -8.51
CA VAL A 95 5.64 -6.31 -9.85
C VAL A 95 5.21 -7.38 -10.85
N THR A 96 4.35 -7.00 -11.78
CA THR A 96 3.83 -7.90 -12.81
C THR A 96 4.76 -7.99 -14.02
N GLN A 97 5.31 -6.85 -14.46
CA GLN A 97 6.18 -6.78 -15.61
C GLN A 97 7.30 -5.77 -15.38
N ILE A 98 8.53 -6.24 -15.58
CA ILE A 98 9.73 -5.40 -15.51
C ILE A 98 10.72 -5.83 -16.59
N GLY A 99 11.21 -4.88 -17.39
CA GLY A 99 12.17 -5.17 -18.45
C GLY A 99 12.63 -3.93 -19.19
N LYS A 100 13.83 -4.02 -19.76
CA LYS A 100 14.40 -2.94 -20.59
C LYS A 100 13.62 -2.79 -21.88
N GLY A 101 13.21 -1.55 -22.20
CA GLY A 101 12.43 -1.25 -23.39
C GLY A 101 10.98 -1.76 -23.34
N GLN A 102 10.52 -2.21 -22.20
CA GLN A 102 9.14 -2.60 -21.96
C GLN A 102 8.52 -1.67 -20.93
N ASN A 103 7.19 -1.54 -20.97
CA ASN A 103 6.47 -0.79 -19.95
C ASN A 103 6.62 -1.50 -18.60
N PHE A 104 6.87 -0.72 -17.56
CA PHE A 104 6.93 -1.22 -16.20
C PHE A 104 5.51 -1.26 -15.63
N ILE A 105 5.06 -2.45 -15.26
CA ILE A 105 3.71 -2.69 -14.74
C ILE A 105 3.81 -3.29 -13.34
N PHE A 106 3.14 -2.66 -12.40
CA PHE A 106 3.02 -3.15 -11.06
C PHE A 106 1.60 -2.99 -10.54
N THR A 107 1.22 -3.82 -9.59
CA THR A 107 -0.08 -3.78 -8.92
C THR A 107 0.11 -3.35 -7.48
N ALA A 108 -0.83 -2.56 -6.97
CA ALA A 108 -0.87 -2.15 -5.58
C ALA A 108 -2.24 -2.48 -4.99
N GLU A 109 -2.27 -3.33 -3.98
CA GLU A 109 -3.50 -3.63 -3.25
C GLU A 109 -3.57 -2.77 -2.00
N VAL A 110 -4.69 -2.07 -1.83
CA VAL A 110 -4.89 -1.06 -0.79
C VAL A 110 -6.28 -1.18 -0.18
N ALA A 111 -6.40 -0.90 1.12
CA ALA A 111 -7.70 -0.69 1.73
C ALA A 111 -8.14 0.76 1.52
N VAL A 112 -9.37 0.94 1.07
CA VAL A 112 -9.98 2.24 0.84
C VAL A 112 -11.05 2.52 1.90
N LYS A 113 -11.25 3.79 2.17
CA LYS A 113 -12.31 4.23 3.08
C LYS A 113 -13.66 3.81 2.52
N PRO A 114 -14.51 3.12 3.31
CA PRO A 114 -15.83 2.71 2.87
C PRO A 114 -16.75 3.90 2.63
N GLU A 115 -17.57 3.81 1.58
CA GLU A 115 -18.68 4.74 1.40
C GLU A 115 -19.78 4.43 2.42
N VAL A 116 -20.11 5.39 3.27
CA VAL A 116 -21.18 5.25 4.24
C VAL A 116 -22.50 5.65 3.61
N LYS A 117 -23.40 4.69 3.46
CA LYS A 117 -24.81 4.97 3.11
C LYS A 117 -25.60 5.07 4.39
N LEU A 118 -26.12 6.25 4.66
CA LEU A 118 -27.02 6.46 5.80
C LEU A 118 -28.32 5.72 5.53
N GLY A 119 -28.75 4.92 6.50
CA GLY A 119 -30.11 4.37 6.52
C GLY A 119 -31.14 5.42 6.92
N GLU A 120 -32.37 4.99 7.17
CA GLU A 120 -33.41 5.87 7.72
C GLU A 120 -33.06 6.21 9.19
N TYR A 121 -32.56 7.43 9.41
CA TYR A 121 -32.15 7.90 10.73
C TYR A 121 -33.08 8.95 11.32
N LYS A 122 -34.13 9.33 10.56
CA LYS A 122 -35.18 10.26 11.02
C LYS A 122 -36.45 9.47 11.33
N GLY A 123 -37.09 9.81 12.47
CA GLY A 123 -38.34 9.17 12.88
C GLY A 123 -38.15 7.79 13.51
N LEU A 124 -36.97 7.49 14.04
CA LEU A 124 -36.75 6.26 14.80
C LEU A 124 -37.50 6.36 16.13
N ASP A 125 -38.42 5.43 16.35
CA ASP A 125 -39.08 5.23 17.65
C ASP A 125 -38.10 4.47 18.56
N VAL A 126 -37.40 5.20 19.41
CA VAL A 126 -36.51 4.61 20.42
C VAL A 126 -37.30 4.45 21.69
N GLN A 127 -37.61 3.20 22.08
CA GLN A 127 -38.16 2.93 23.39
C GLN A 127 -37.04 3.01 24.41
N MET A 128 -37.26 3.81 25.44
CA MET A 128 -36.35 3.81 26.59
C MET A 128 -36.53 2.50 27.37
N ASP A 129 -35.39 1.92 27.73
CA ASP A 129 -35.40 0.77 28.63
C ASP A 129 -36.06 1.16 29.95
N SER A 130 -36.79 0.21 30.59
CA SER A 130 -37.38 0.40 31.89
C SER A 130 -36.29 0.72 32.92
N VAL A 131 -36.43 1.86 33.60
CA VAL A 131 -35.56 2.23 34.74
C VAL A 131 -36.05 1.66 36.07
N GLU A 132 -37.05 0.77 36.02
CA GLU A 132 -37.51 0.08 37.25
C GLU A 132 -36.46 -0.94 37.69
N VAL A 133 -35.92 -0.74 38.88
CA VAL A 133 -34.98 -1.66 39.50
C VAL A 133 -35.79 -2.81 40.09
N ALA A 134 -35.52 -4.04 39.70
CA ALA A 134 -36.18 -5.21 40.26
C ALA A 134 -35.66 -5.49 41.68
N ASP A 135 -36.52 -5.96 42.56
CA ASP A 135 -36.15 -6.33 43.93
C ASP A 135 -34.99 -7.34 43.95
N GLU A 136 -34.93 -8.21 42.95
CA GLU A 136 -33.85 -9.21 42.77
C GLU A 136 -32.47 -8.57 42.55
N GLU A 137 -32.43 -7.43 41.84
CA GLU A 137 -31.16 -6.69 41.63
C GLU A 137 -30.68 -6.00 42.90
N VAL A 138 -31.61 -5.52 43.71
CA VAL A 138 -31.33 -4.94 45.04
C VAL A 138 -30.77 -6.02 45.97
N GLU A 139 -31.41 -7.21 46.02
CA GLU A 139 -30.93 -8.31 46.83
C GLU A 139 -29.56 -8.82 46.38
N ALA A 140 -29.30 -8.89 45.05
CA ALA A 140 -28.00 -9.26 44.53
C ALA A 140 -26.89 -8.26 44.93
N LYS A 141 -27.20 -6.97 44.91
CA LYS A 141 -26.25 -5.93 45.36
C LYS A 141 -26.03 -5.94 46.86
N LEU A 142 -27.05 -6.23 47.65
CA LEU A 142 -26.91 -6.41 49.08
C LEU A 142 -26.03 -7.62 49.42
N LYS A 143 -26.21 -8.72 48.72
CA LYS A 143 -25.40 -9.91 48.89
C LYS A 143 -23.94 -9.69 48.50
N GLU A 144 -23.69 -9.00 47.37
CA GLU A 144 -22.35 -8.60 46.94
C GLU A 144 -21.66 -7.74 48.03
N ALA A 145 -22.39 -6.76 48.59
CA ALA A 145 -21.86 -5.91 49.67
C ALA A 145 -21.58 -6.69 50.96
N GLN A 146 -22.41 -7.69 51.28
CA GLN A 146 -22.18 -8.58 52.42
C GLN A 146 -20.91 -9.43 52.21
N GLU A 147 -20.73 -10.00 51.00
CA GLU A 147 -19.57 -10.82 50.68
C GLU A 147 -18.28 -10.01 50.72
N GLN A 148 -18.29 -8.75 50.20
CA GLN A 148 -17.14 -7.85 50.27
C GLN A 148 -16.72 -7.46 51.68
N ASN A 149 -17.68 -7.42 52.65
CA ASN A 149 -17.43 -7.07 54.02
C ASN A 149 -17.35 -8.29 54.96
N ALA A 150 -17.46 -9.50 54.41
CA ALA A 150 -17.31 -10.74 55.19
C ALA A 150 -15.85 -10.90 55.67
N ARG A 151 -15.68 -11.04 56.98
CA ARG A 151 -14.38 -11.31 57.60
C ARG A 151 -14.19 -12.80 57.82
#